data_f4627ab0da0cccf40eb308bbceab78a2
#
_entry.id   f4627ab0da0cccf40eb308bbceab78a2
#
_cell.length_a   1.000
_cell.length_b   1.000
_cell.length_c   1.000
_cell.angle_alpha   90.00
_cell.angle_beta   90.00
_cell.angle_gamma   90.00
#
_symmetry.space_group_name_H-M   'P 1'
#
loop_
_entity.id
_entity.type
_entity.pdbx_description
1 polymer ?
#
loop_
_entity_poly.entity_id
_entity_poly.type
_entity_poly.pdbx_seq_one_letter_code
_entity_poly.pdbx_strand_id
1 'polypeptide(L)'
;VFFDDFNKLGFDNSFAMLKAVGDGFINAYLPIVQRRKDIAYGERERDFQAYRRGRYVEFNLVFDRGTLFGLQSNGRTESILLSMPPIVKWRYDWKPETGSPEAKLYTDFLIGKNWLSI
;
A
#
# COMPACT_ATOMS: atom_id res chain seq x y z
N VAL A 1 4.61 -6.41 5.73
CA VAL A 1 5.20 -7.50 6.52
C VAL A 1 6.62 -7.10 6.87
N PHE A 2 6.96 -7.16 8.15
CA PHE A 2 8.30 -6.88 8.65
C PHE A 2 8.95 -8.19 9.13
N PHE A 3 10.23 -8.35 8.83
CA PHE A 3 11.07 -9.40 9.35
C PHE A 3 12.15 -8.75 10.21
N ASP A 4 11.78 -8.43 11.44
CA ASP A 4 12.67 -7.81 12.42
C ASP A 4 13.47 -8.89 13.13
N ASP A 5 14.79 -8.83 13.04
CA ASP A 5 15.74 -9.83 13.57
C ASP A 5 15.33 -11.30 13.31
N PHE A 6 14.70 -11.54 12.16
CA PHE A 6 14.19 -12.87 11.83
C PHE A 6 15.30 -13.87 11.57
N ASN A 7 15.50 -14.79 12.50
CA ASN A 7 16.53 -15.86 12.43
C ASN A 7 15.99 -17.24 12.79
N LYS A 8 14.68 -17.42 12.86
CA LYS A 8 14.08 -18.70 13.29
C LYS A 8 14.40 -19.89 12.37
N LEU A 9 14.72 -19.62 11.10
CA LEU A 9 15.04 -20.66 10.11
C LEU A 9 16.55 -20.90 9.95
N GLY A 10 17.40 -20.17 10.67
CA GLY A 10 18.82 -20.06 10.41
C GLY A 10 19.13 -19.17 9.18
N PHE A 11 20.41 -18.79 9.02
CA PHE A 11 20.79 -17.81 7.98
C PHE A 11 20.43 -18.27 6.56
N ASP A 12 20.83 -19.47 6.17
CA ASP A 12 20.67 -19.94 4.78
C ASP A 12 19.19 -20.02 4.36
N ASN A 13 18.33 -20.57 5.23
CA ASN A 13 16.91 -20.67 4.95
C ASN A 13 16.20 -19.31 4.98
N SER A 14 16.60 -18.42 5.89
CA SER A 14 16.06 -17.06 5.94
C SER A 14 16.46 -16.27 4.70
N PHE A 15 17.69 -16.42 4.23
CA PHE A 15 18.17 -15.78 3.01
C PHE A 15 17.50 -16.37 1.74
N ALA A 16 17.31 -17.69 1.69
CA ALA A 16 16.55 -18.34 0.62
C ALA A 16 15.11 -17.84 0.56
N MET A 17 14.45 -17.70 1.71
CA MET A 17 13.12 -17.12 1.80
C MET A 17 13.08 -15.66 1.29
N LEU A 18 14.05 -14.84 1.68
CA LEU A 18 14.14 -13.44 1.22
C LEU A 18 14.28 -13.38 -0.31
N LYS A 19 15.11 -14.20 -0.91
CA LYS A 19 15.24 -14.31 -2.37
C LYS A 19 13.93 -14.73 -3.01
N ALA A 20 13.28 -15.77 -2.49
CA ALA A 20 12.00 -16.25 -3.01
C ALA A 20 10.89 -15.20 -2.95
N VAL A 21 10.86 -14.37 -1.90
CA VAL A 21 9.93 -13.21 -1.81
C VAL A 21 10.23 -12.19 -2.90
N GLY A 22 11.51 -11.86 -3.12
CA GLY A 22 11.92 -10.95 -4.19
C GLY A 22 11.55 -11.47 -5.59
N ASP A 23 11.87 -12.72 -5.88
CA ASP A 23 11.55 -13.37 -7.17
C ASP A 23 10.02 -13.49 -7.38
N GLY A 24 9.28 -13.75 -6.30
CA GLY A 24 7.82 -13.84 -6.31
C GLY A 24 7.12 -12.53 -6.65
N PHE A 25 7.74 -11.39 -6.40
CA PHE A 25 7.12 -10.08 -6.65
C PHE A 25 6.73 -9.88 -8.12
N ILE A 26 7.65 -10.10 -9.04
CA ILE A 26 7.40 -9.94 -10.48
C ILE A 26 6.33 -10.94 -10.95
N ASN A 27 6.42 -12.19 -10.51
CA ASN A 27 5.46 -13.24 -10.88
C ASN A 27 4.04 -12.94 -10.38
N ALA A 28 3.90 -12.29 -9.24
CA ALA A 28 2.61 -11.89 -8.70
C ALA A 28 2.06 -10.60 -9.34
N TYR A 29 2.91 -9.59 -9.53
CA TYR A 29 2.48 -8.25 -9.92
C TYR A 29 2.29 -8.09 -11.43
N LEU A 30 3.19 -8.63 -12.25
CA LEU A 30 3.16 -8.48 -13.70
C LEU A 30 1.84 -8.96 -14.35
N PRO A 31 1.28 -10.12 -13.98
CA PRO A 31 -0.02 -10.55 -14.52
C PRO A 31 -1.17 -9.59 -14.17
N ILE A 32 -1.11 -8.94 -13.01
CA ILE A 32 -2.11 -7.93 -12.61
C ILE A 32 -2.01 -6.71 -13.52
N VAL A 33 -0.79 -6.22 -13.74
CA VAL A 33 -0.55 -5.07 -14.64
C VAL A 33 -1.01 -5.40 -16.05
N GLN A 34 -0.63 -6.56 -16.58
CA GLN A 34 -1.00 -6.98 -17.94
C GLN A 34 -2.52 -7.04 -18.13
N ARG A 35 -3.26 -7.56 -17.14
CA ARG A 35 -4.73 -7.61 -17.22
C ARG A 35 -5.41 -6.25 -17.07
N ARG A 36 -4.75 -5.27 -16.44
CA ARG A 36 -5.40 -4.02 -16.05
C ARG A 36 -4.92 -2.77 -16.78
N LYS A 37 -3.76 -2.80 -17.43
CA LYS A 37 -3.15 -1.61 -18.08
C LYS A 37 -4.03 -0.99 -19.15
N ASP A 38 -4.85 -1.79 -19.83
CA ASP A 38 -5.71 -1.34 -20.94
C ASP A 38 -7.17 -1.11 -20.49
N ILE A 39 -7.47 -1.22 -19.18
CA ILE A 39 -8.81 -0.91 -18.66
C ILE A 39 -9.02 0.61 -18.72
N ALA A 40 -10.08 1.02 -19.41
CA ALA A 40 -10.45 2.43 -19.46
C ALA A 40 -10.78 2.97 -18.06
N TYR A 41 -10.36 4.20 -17.81
CA TYR A 41 -10.66 4.93 -16.57
C TYR A 41 -10.95 6.40 -16.91
N GLY A 42 -11.71 7.06 -16.03
CA GLY A 42 -12.10 8.45 -16.18
C GLY A 42 -11.85 9.27 -14.92
N GLU A 43 -12.54 10.40 -14.87
CA GLU A 43 -12.43 11.32 -13.72
C GLU A 43 -12.88 10.69 -12.40
N ARG A 44 -13.90 9.82 -12.44
CA ARG A 44 -14.38 9.11 -11.25
C ARG A 44 -13.29 8.27 -10.61
N GLU A 45 -12.62 7.44 -11.38
CA GLU A 45 -11.54 6.58 -10.90
C GLU A 45 -10.33 7.40 -10.42
N ARG A 46 -9.99 8.45 -11.15
CA ARG A 46 -8.92 9.38 -10.76
C ARG A 46 -9.24 10.13 -9.48
N ASP A 47 -10.46 10.58 -9.32
CA ASP A 47 -10.91 11.27 -8.12
C ASP A 47 -10.88 10.35 -6.89
N PHE A 48 -11.37 9.13 -7.04
CA PHE A 48 -11.29 8.13 -5.97
C PHE A 48 -9.84 7.74 -5.66
N GLN A 49 -9.00 7.58 -6.67
CA GLN A 49 -7.57 7.33 -6.48
C GLN A 49 -6.92 8.44 -5.65
N ALA A 50 -7.18 9.71 -6.00
CA ALA A 50 -6.62 10.85 -5.27
C ALA A 50 -7.10 10.88 -3.82
N TYR A 51 -8.37 10.56 -3.56
CA TYR A 51 -8.92 10.41 -2.21
C TYR A 51 -8.21 9.28 -1.43
N ARG A 52 -8.02 8.10 -2.03
CA ARG A 52 -7.31 7.00 -1.39
C ARG A 52 -5.84 7.32 -1.14
N ARG A 53 -5.21 8.08 -2.03
CA ARG A 53 -3.84 8.58 -1.82
C ARG A 53 -3.76 9.59 -0.68
N GLY A 54 -4.82 10.35 -0.41
CA GLY A 54 -4.94 11.16 0.81
C GLY A 54 -4.86 10.30 2.07
N ARG A 55 -5.50 9.13 2.10
CA ARG A 55 -5.39 8.19 3.23
C ARG A 55 -3.97 7.65 3.42
N TYR A 56 -3.23 7.44 2.34
CA TYR A 56 -1.82 7.06 2.41
C TYR A 56 -0.96 8.17 3.04
N VAL A 57 -1.15 9.41 2.61
CA VAL A 57 -0.45 10.57 3.19
C VAL A 57 -0.77 10.71 4.68
N GLU A 58 -2.04 10.61 5.05
CA GLU A 58 -2.47 10.67 6.45
C GLU A 58 -1.79 9.59 7.29
N PHE A 59 -1.74 8.35 6.82
CA PHE A 59 -1.05 7.26 7.52
C PHE A 59 0.42 7.60 7.74
N ASN A 60 1.12 8.02 6.68
CA ASN A 60 2.55 8.31 6.77
C ASN A 60 2.87 9.49 7.70
N LEU A 61 2.04 10.51 7.71
CA LEU A 61 2.28 11.69 8.54
C LEU A 61 1.84 11.50 10.00
N VAL A 62 0.82 10.70 10.25
CA VAL A 62 0.19 10.61 11.58
C VAL A 62 0.54 9.31 12.31
N PHE A 63 0.68 8.20 11.59
CA PHE A 63 0.80 6.88 12.17
C PHE A 63 2.11 6.16 11.86
N ASP A 64 2.85 6.58 10.82
CA ASP A 64 4.08 5.89 10.43
C ASP A 64 5.23 6.26 11.37
N ARG A 65 5.65 5.29 12.17
CA ARG A 65 6.76 5.43 13.12
C ARG A 65 8.09 5.72 12.42
N GLY A 66 8.29 5.22 11.20
CA GLY A 66 9.48 5.49 10.40
C GLY A 66 9.56 6.95 9.97
N THR A 67 8.46 7.53 9.51
CA THR A 67 8.38 8.96 9.19
C THR A 67 8.64 9.82 10.41
N LEU A 68 7.99 9.49 11.54
CA LEU A 68 8.19 10.22 12.80
C LEU A 68 9.65 10.15 13.26
N PHE A 69 10.27 8.99 13.23
CA PHE A 69 11.69 8.81 13.57
C PHE A 69 12.59 9.64 12.65
N GLY A 70 12.35 9.59 11.34
CA GLY A 70 13.12 10.38 10.37
C GLY A 70 13.06 11.88 10.63
N LEU A 71 11.88 12.40 10.94
CA LEU A 71 11.69 13.82 11.28
C LEU A 71 12.37 14.20 12.61
N GLN A 72 12.28 13.36 13.62
CA GLN A 72 12.88 13.60 14.94
C GLN A 72 14.39 13.48 14.95
N SER A 73 14.98 12.67 14.06
CA SER A 73 16.41 12.45 13.95
C SER A 73 17.13 13.46 13.03
N ASN A 74 16.51 14.58 12.70
CA ASN A 74 17.01 15.58 11.74
C ASN A 74 17.23 15.00 10.34
N GLY A 75 16.51 13.98 9.95
CA GLY A 75 16.50 13.47 8.59
C GLY A 75 16.05 14.54 7.59
N ARG A 76 16.56 14.46 6.38
CA ARG A 76 16.17 15.39 5.32
C ARG A 76 14.69 15.22 4.98
N THR A 77 13.87 16.21 5.31
CA THR A 77 12.41 16.17 5.12
C THR A 77 12.01 15.85 3.68
N GLU A 78 12.67 16.44 2.70
CA GLU A 78 12.43 16.16 1.28
C GLU A 78 12.61 14.68 0.93
N SER A 79 13.63 14.03 1.50
CA SER A 79 13.87 12.60 1.29
C SER A 79 12.85 11.73 2.00
N ILE A 80 12.42 12.13 3.19
CA ILE A 80 11.38 11.43 3.97
C ILE A 80 10.04 11.47 3.23
N LEU A 81 9.70 12.63 2.65
CA LEU A 81 8.43 12.85 1.96
C LEU A 81 8.46 12.48 0.47
N LEU A 82 9.59 11.97 -0.03
CA LEU A 82 9.76 11.61 -1.44
C LEU A 82 8.70 10.61 -1.95
N SER A 83 8.23 9.70 -1.10
CA SER A 83 7.22 8.71 -1.45
C SER A 83 5.78 9.26 -1.48
N MET A 84 5.57 10.50 -1.05
CA MET A 84 4.24 11.08 -1.02
C MET A 84 3.72 11.37 -2.43
N PRO A 85 2.45 11.04 -2.72
CA PRO A 85 1.86 11.37 -4.01
C PRO A 85 1.74 12.88 -4.18
N PRO A 86 2.05 13.43 -5.38
CA PRO A 86 2.03 14.88 -5.61
C PRO A 86 0.62 15.48 -5.59
N ILE A 87 -0.40 14.67 -5.84
CA ILE A 87 -1.82 15.09 -5.85
C ILE A 87 -2.63 14.12 -5.00
N VAL A 88 -3.35 14.68 -4.05
CA VAL A 88 -4.27 13.96 -3.16
C VAL A 88 -5.55 14.76 -2.95
N LYS A 89 -6.59 14.09 -2.47
CA LYS A 89 -7.84 14.71 -2.06
C LYS A 89 -8.25 14.24 -0.67
N TRP A 90 -8.83 15.15 0.10
CA TRP A 90 -9.49 14.84 1.37
C TRP A 90 -10.96 15.18 1.28
N ARG A 91 -11.78 14.38 1.98
CA ARG A 91 -13.20 14.60 2.13
C ARG A 91 -13.59 14.33 3.58
N TYR A 92 -14.39 15.20 4.12
CA TYR A 92 -14.93 15.03 5.48
C TYR A 92 -16.05 13.98 5.46
N ASP A 93 -15.97 12.99 6.34
CA ASP A 93 -16.97 11.93 6.55
C ASP A 93 -17.54 11.30 5.26
N TRP A 94 -16.71 11.21 4.21
CA TRP A 94 -17.14 10.63 2.96
C TRP A 94 -17.34 9.11 3.09
N LYS A 95 -18.49 8.66 2.58
CA LYS A 95 -18.84 7.24 2.49
C LYS A 95 -19.11 6.89 1.03
N PRO A 96 -18.66 5.70 0.58
CA PRO A 96 -18.98 5.26 -0.77
C PRO A 96 -20.48 4.97 -0.90
N GLU A 97 -21.01 5.20 -2.10
CA GLU A 97 -22.37 4.80 -2.44
C GLU A 97 -22.52 3.28 -2.33
N THR A 98 -23.61 2.83 -1.71
CA THR A 98 -23.88 1.40 -1.50
C THR A 98 -23.90 0.66 -2.84
N GLY A 99 -23.17 -0.45 -2.92
CA GLY A 99 -23.05 -1.26 -4.13
C GLY A 99 -22.09 -0.73 -5.19
N SER A 100 -21.49 0.45 -4.98
CA SER A 100 -20.50 1.02 -5.90
C SER A 100 -19.19 0.21 -5.90
N PRO A 101 -18.36 0.31 -6.95
CA PRO A 101 -17.02 -0.24 -6.96
C PRO A 101 -16.15 0.24 -5.79
N GLU A 102 -16.32 1.49 -5.39
CA GLU A 102 -15.63 2.08 -4.24
C GLU A 102 -16.05 1.41 -2.92
N ALA A 103 -17.34 1.08 -2.76
CA ALA A 103 -17.83 0.35 -1.60
C ALA A 103 -17.22 -1.05 -1.49
N LYS A 104 -17.02 -1.75 -2.62
CA LYS A 104 -16.38 -3.06 -2.65
C LYS A 104 -14.96 -3.05 -2.11
N LEU A 105 -14.22 -1.95 -2.26
CA LEU A 105 -12.90 -1.83 -1.63
C LEU A 105 -12.99 -2.04 -0.12
N TYR A 106 -14.00 -1.48 0.52
CA TYR A 106 -14.17 -1.56 1.98
C TYR A 106 -14.75 -2.91 2.43
N THR A 107 -15.71 -3.45 1.69
CA THR A 107 -16.37 -4.71 2.07
C THR A 107 -15.55 -5.95 1.73
N ASP A 108 -14.78 -5.91 0.65
CA ASP A 108 -14.15 -7.10 0.09
C ASP A 108 -12.64 -7.15 0.29
N PHE A 109 -11.97 -6.00 0.42
CA PHE A 109 -10.50 -5.92 0.40
C PHE A 109 -9.86 -5.34 1.66
N LEU A 110 -10.50 -4.39 2.32
CA LEU A 110 -9.94 -3.77 3.53
C LEU A 110 -10.30 -4.50 4.82
N ILE A 111 -11.11 -5.53 4.75
CA ILE A 111 -11.39 -6.43 5.88
C ILE A 111 -10.32 -7.53 5.96
N GLY A 112 -9.98 -7.95 7.20
CA GLY A 112 -9.06 -9.07 7.40
C GLY A 112 -9.62 -10.37 6.81
N LYS A 113 -8.81 -11.05 6.03
CA LYS A 113 -9.15 -12.35 5.43
C LYS A 113 -8.04 -13.35 5.68
N ASN A 114 -8.40 -14.61 5.81
CA ASN A 114 -7.41 -15.70 5.79
C ASN A 114 -7.08 -16.05 4.33
N TRP A 115 -6.06 -15.43 3.80
CA TRP A 115 -5.63 -15.62 2.42
C TRP A 115 -5.06 -17.02 2.12
N LEU A 116 -4.78 -17.82 3.15
CA LEU A 116 -4.30 -19.18 3.00
C LEU A 116 -5.43 -20.21 2.86
N SER A 117 -6.67 -19.80 3.05
CA SER A 117 -7.87 -20.66 3.01
C SER A 117 -8.76 -20.41 1.79
N ILE A 118 -8.24 -19.72 0.77
CA ILE A 118 -8.98 -19.38 -0.46
C ILE A 118 -8.59 -20.34 -1.56
#